data_00b09a73c40dad7b42c8f15584ad5a70
#
_entry.id   00b09a73c40dad7b42c8f15584ad5a70
#
_cell.length_a   1.000
_cell.length_b   1.000
_cell.length_c   1.000
_cell.angle_alpha   90.00
_cell.angle_beta   90.00
_cell.angle_gamma   90.00
#
_symmetry.space_group_name_H-M   'P 1'
#
loop_
_entity.id
_entity.type
_entity.pdbx_description
1 polymer ?
#
loop_
_entity_poly.entity_id
_entity_poly.type
_entity_poly.pdbx_seq_one_letter_code
_entity_poly.pdbx_strand_id
1 'polypeptide(L)'
;MDVMFVSLRGPKHKYFSFLAKKLAFNSKVYDFSFRPCFRSKSIKLTSDEVREGIEFHFQRKRVKYHFPAWLWILIRHYYAFKFRYLFRRFSWLIDLQKPRCIAIFSGTRLPEEVIKNIARKLSIPVVHFENGLLPDTTTFDLLGVNASNSLPRTAQFYADYTTTNAGDPITEPKLVQRKFNRRKRKHAQHANFHLELPKKFIFVPFQVLFDSQVLLNSPNIKTMRELYNWIEFSILNCTDDSLHFVVKEHPSDPHRYTDLYHHNPRIMFSNKNTQELIEKSDAVVTLNSSVGIESLVMGKRVFVLGLACYAIKGITTPVESKYELSQQINELESGQVDLSLVNKFVAYLKDVYCIPVAWNKPNQVHLDYLSKRFKQVLNSQS
;
A
#
# COMPACT_ATOMS: atom_id res chain seq x y z
N MET A 1 -28.31 -0.79 -12.21
CA MET A 1 -27.44 0.26 -11.61
C MET A 1 -26.06 0.13 -12.21
N ASP A 2 -25.43 1.22 -12.65
CA ASP A 2 -24.09 1.12 -13.24
C ASP A 2 -23.01 0.87 -12.18
N VAL A 3 -22.93 1.71 -11.15
CA VAL A 3 -21.89 1.61 -10.13
C VAL A 3 -22.47 1.57 -8.72
N MET A 4 -22.12 0.54 -7.95
CA MET A 4 -22.40 0.43 -6.52
C MET A 4 -21.17 0.84 -5.73
N PHE A 5 -21.19 2.00 -5.10
CA PHE A 5 -20.11 2.42 -4.20
C PHE A 5 -20.34 1.86 -2.80
N VAL A 6 -19.31 1.26 -2.22
CA VAL A 6 -19.40 0.69 -0.85
C VAL A 6 -18.20 1.13 -0.02
N SER A 7 -18.45 1.72 1.15
CA SER A 7 -17.37 2.18 2.03
C SER A 7 -17.77 2.24 3.49
N LEU A 8 -16.77 2.26 4.38
CA LEU A 8 -16.96 2.65 5.77
C LEU A 8 -17.36 4.14 5.84
N ARG A 9 -18.23 4.49 6.81
CA ARG A 9 -18.57 5.89 7.09
C ARG A 9 -17.32 6.71 7.41
N GLY A 10 -17.31 7.96 6.96
CA GLY A 10 -16.20 8.88 7.15
C GLY A 10 -15.77 9.54 5.84
N PRO A 11 -14.49 9.98 5.72
CA PRO A 11 -14.00 10.69 4.53
C PRO A 11 -14.19 9.92 3.22
N LYS A 12 -13.92 8.62 3.22
CA LYS A 12 -14.09 7.75 2.05
C LYS A 12 -15.54 7.67 1.59
N HIS A 13 -16.48 7.62 2.52
CA HIS A 13 -17.91 7.64 2.22
C HIS A 13 -18.37 8.99 1.64
N LYS A 14 -17.86 10.09 2.19
CA LYS A 14 -18.12 11.44 1.66
C LYS A 14 -17.61 11.57 0.23
N TYR A 15 -16.43 11.07 -0.04
CA TYR A 15 -15.87 11.06 -1.39
C TYR A 15 -16.72 10.24 -2.38
N PHE A 16 -17.12 9.03 -2.03
CA PHE A 16 -18.01 8.23 -2.89
C PHE A 16 -19.39 8.88 -3.08
N SER A 17 -19.91 9.53 -2.04
CA SER A 17 -21.16 10.30 -2.16
C SER A 17 -21.00 11.51 -3.09
N PHE A 18 -19.84 12.14 -3.10
CA PHE A 18 -19.52 13.21 -4.06
C PHE A 18 -19.43 12.64 -5.49
N LEU A 19 -18.72 11.53 -5.70
CA LEU A 19 -18.65 10.89 -7.02
C LEU A 19 -20.02 10.47 -7.55
N ALA A 20 -20.85 9.85 -6.72
CA ALA A 20 -22.20 9.43 -7.10
C ALA A 20 -23.11 10.59 -7.52
N LYS A 21 -22.85 11.80 -7.04
CA LYS A 21 -23.58 13.01 -7.42
C LYS A 21 -23.02 13.69 -8.67
N LYS A 22 -21.72 13.54 -8.94
CA LYS A 22 -21.03 14.30 -10.00
C LYS A 22 -20.80 13.50 -11.26
N LEU A 23 -20.66 12.18 -11.16
CA LEU A 23 -20.50 11.31 -12.33
C LEU A 23 -21.87 11.00 -12.94
N ALA A 24 -21.94 11.03 -14.26
CA ALA A 24 -23.18 10.78 -15.02
C ALA A 24 -23.48 9.28 -15.15
N PHE A 25 -23.44 8.53 -14.04
CA PHE A 25 -23.77 7.12 -13.95
C PHE A 25 -24.92 6.89 -12.97
N ASN A 26 -25.78 5.93 -13.25
CA ASN A 26 -26.76 5.45 -12.28
C ASN A 26 -26.03 4.76 -11.12
N SER A 27 -25.81 5.49 -10.02
CA SER A 27 -24.99 5.00 -8.91
C SER A 27 -25.59 5.30 -7.55
N LYS A 28 -25.29 4.46 -6.57
CA LYS A 28 -25.66 4.64 -5.17
C LYS A 28 -24.50 4.28 -4.24
N VAL A 29 -24.47 4.90 -3.06
CA VAL A 29 -23.46 4.67 -2.02
C VAL A 29 -24.07 3.91 -0.86
N TYR A 30 -23.40 2.83 -0.45
CA TYR A 30 -23.79 1.99 0.67
C TYR A 30 -22.68 1.96 1.73
N ASP A 31 -23.11 1.85 2.99
CA ASP A 31 -22.21 1.66 4.11
C ASP A 31 -22.33 0.25 4.72
N PHE A 32 -21.42 -0.10 5.62
CA PHE A 32 -21.40 -1.37 6.34
C PHE A 32 -22.18 -1.33 7.67
N SER A 33 -23.08 -0.37 7.87
CA SER A 33 -23.91 -0.30 9.08
C SER A 33 -24.86 -1.50 9.18
N PHE A 34 -25.25 -1.83 10.40
CA PHE A 34 -26.25 -2.86 10.64
C PHE A 34 -27.62 -2.39 10.15
N ARG A 35 -28.27 -3.15 9.28
CA ARG A 35 -29.61 -2.89 8.76
C ARG A 35 -30.34 -4.20 8.52
N PRO A 36 -31.66 -4.28 8.69
CA PRO A 36 -32.44 -5.44 8.28
C PRO A 36 -32.17 -5.82 6.83
N CYS A 37 -32.11 -7.10 6.55
CA CYS A 37 -31.93 -7.62 5.19
C CYS A 37 -32.69 -8.93 5.04
N PHE A 38 -33.14 -9.19 3.80
CA PHE A 38 -33.74 -10.46 3.43
C PHE A 38 -32.67 -11.47 3.02
N ARG A 39 -33.05 -12.72 2.90
CA ARG A 39 -32.15 -13.79 2.45
C ARG A 39 -32.08 -13.74 0.91
N SER A 40 -30.88 -13.56 0.38
CA SER A 40 -30.65 -13.86 -1.05
C SER A 40 -30.58 -15.38 -1.23
N LYS A 41 -31.16 -15.88 -2.33
CA LYS A 41 -31.11 -17.31 -2.68
C LYS A 41 -29.94 -17.65 -3.61
N SER A 42 -29.28 -16.63 -4.18
CA SER A 42 -28.39 -16.80 -5.33
C SER A 42 -26.97 -17.24 -4.99
N ILE A 43 -26.49 -17.03 -3.74
CA ILE A 43 -25.08 -17.26 -3.41
C ILE A 43 -24.93 -18.08 -2.13
N LYS A 44 -24.19 -19.21 -2.23
CA LYS A 44 -23.81 -20.02 -1.07
C LYS A 44 -22.49 -19.48 -0.49
N LEU A 45 -22.40 -19.50 0.86
CA LEU A 45 -21.23 -19.15 1.62
C LEU A 45 -20.73 -20.38 2.37
N THR A 46 -19.48 -20.76 2.20
CA THR A 46 -18.87 -21.89 2.89
C THR A 46 -18.18 -21.43 4.20
N SER A 47 -17.93 -22.38 5.10
CA SER A 47 -17.19 -22.08 6.34
C SER A 47 -15.74 -21.70 6.09
N ASP A 48 -15.12 -22.26 5.05
CA ASP A 48 -13.75 -21.95 4.66
C ASP A 48 -13.62 -20.51 4.14
N GLU A 49 -14.54 -20.07 3.31
CA GLU A 49 -14.59 -18.68 2.85
C GLU A 49 -14.76 -17.67 3.99
N VAL A 50 -15.54 -18.03 5.02
CA VAL A 50 -15.63 -17.20 6.22
C VAL A 50 -14.31 -17.16 6.96
N ARG A 51 -13.65 -18.32 7.12
CA ARG A 51 -12.36 -18.44 7.82
C ARG A 51 -11.28 -17.59 7.11
N GLU A 52 -11.15 -17.75 5.80
CA GLU A 52 -10.20 -17.00 4.98
C GLU A 52 -10.50 -15.50 4.99
N GLY A 53 -11.77 -15.12 4.80
CA GLY A 53 -12.18 -13.73 4.71
C GLY A 53 -12.03 -12.92 6.00
N ILE A 54 -11.95 -13.58 7.17
CA ILE A 54 -11.69 -12.90 8.44
C ILE A 54 -10.21 -12.95 8.85
N GLU A 55 -9.40 -13.85 8.28
CA GLU A 55 -8.07 -14.18 8.79
C GLU A 55 -7.14 -12.97 8.87
N PHE A 56 -7.00 -12.22 7.78
CA PHE A 56 -6.17 -11.01 7.79
C PHE A 56 -6.62 -10.01 8.86
N HIS A 57 -7.94 -9.76 8.96
CA HIS A 57 -8.46 -8.82 9.93
C HIS A 57 -8.23 -9.28 11.37
N PHE A 58 -8.33 -10.58 11.61
CA PHE A 58 -8.09 -11.21 12.88
C PHE A 58 -6.61 -11.14 13.27
N GLN A 59 -5.70 -11.52 12.38
CA GLN A 59 -4.24 -11.43 12.59
C GLN A 59 -3.80 -9.99 12.87
N ARG A 60 -4.30 -9.04 12.11
CA ARG A 60 -4.03 -7.61 12.32
C ARG A 60 -4.41 -7.16 13.74
N LYS A 61 -5.50 -7.70 14.31
CA LYS A 61 -5.90 -7.40 15.68
C LYS A 61 -5.01 -8.09 16.70
N ARG A 62 -4.63 -9.33 16.47
CA ARG A 62 -3.71 -10.08 17.34
C ARG A 62 -2.35 -9.39 17.49
N VAL A 63 -1.80 -8.90 16.40
CA VAL A 63 -0.53 -8.14 16.40
C VAL A 63 -0.67 -6.81 17.16
N LYS A 64 -1.85 -6.18 17.08
CA LYS A 64 -2.08 -4.87 17.69
C LYS A 64 -2.45 -4.91 19.18
N TYR A 65 -3.10 -5.98 19.65
CA TYR A 65 -3.64 -6.08 20.99
C TYR A 65 -3.22 -7.38 21.68
N HIS A 66 -2.88 -7.30 22.95
CA HIS A 66 -2.48 -8.44 23.77
C HIS A 66 -3.65 -8.85 24.66
N PHE A 67 -4.53 -9.71 24.15
CA PHE A 67 -5.64 -10.26 24.89
C PHE A 67 -5.40 -11.71 25.31
N PRO A 68 -6.04 -12.22 26.39
CA PRO A 68 -5.98 -13.63 26.77
C PRO A 68 -6.51 -14.55 25.65
N ALA A 69 -6.05 -15.79 25.60
CA ALA A 69 -6.38 -16.74 24.53
C ALA A 69 -7.91 -16.96 24.38
N TRP A 70 -8.66 -17.07 25.47
CA TRP A 70 -10.11 -17.26 25.44
C TRP A 70 -10.85 -16.10 24.76
N LEU A 71 -10.37 -14.86 24.95
CA LEU A 71 -10.99 -13.68 24.34
C LEU A 71 -10.79 -13.68 22.81
N TRP A 72 -9.68 -14.22 22.33
CA TRP A 72 -9.44 -14.36 20.89
C TRP A 72 -10.41 -15.33 20.23
N ILE A 73 -10.88 -16.36 20.95
CA ILE A 73 -11.92 -17.28 20.47
C ILE A 73 -13.23 -16.51 20.24
N LEU A 74 -13.64 -15.71 21.23
CA LEU A 74 -14.85 -14.88 21.13
C LEU A 74 -14.76 -13.84 20.00
N ILE A 75 -13.62 -13.17 19.89
CA ILE A 75 -13.37 -12.19 18.83
C ILE A 75 -13.45 -12.86 17.45
N ARG A 76 -12.91 -14.07 17.28
CA ARG A 76 -13.00 -14.82 16.04
C ARG A 76 -14.44 -15.16 15.66
N HIS A 77 -15.23 -15.63 16.63
CA HIS A 77 -16.67 -15.89 16.42
C HIS A 77 -17.43 -14.62 16.07
N TYR A 78 -17.15 -13.50 16.72
CA TYR A 78 -17.74 -12.21 16.38
C TYR A 78 -17.44 -11.79 14.95
N TYR A 79 -16.18 -11.92 14.48
CA TYR A 79 -15.85 -11.60 13.10
C TYR A 79 -16.47 -12.56 12.10
N ALA A 80 -16.56 -13.84 12.42
CA ALA A 80 -17.26 -14.81 11.59
C ALA A 80 -18.77 -14.50 11.49
N PHE A 81 -19.42 -14.14 12.61
CA PHE A 81 -20.80 -13.65 12.61
C PHE A 81 -20.96 -12.40 11.75
N LYS A 82 -20.09 -11.40 11.96
CA LYS A 82 -20.11 -10.14 11.18
C LYS A 82 -19.91 -10.38 9.70
N PHE A 83 -19.01 -11.28 9.32
CA PHE A 83 -18.79 -11.67 7.92
C PHE A 83 -20.07 -12.27 7.32
N ARG A 84 -20.68 -13.26 7.98
CA ARG A 84 -21.93 -13.90 7.51
C ARG A 84 -23.06 -12.91 7.38
N TYR A 85 -23.22 -12.02 8.36
CA TYR A 85 -24.23 -10.97 8.34
C TYR A 85 -24.04 -10.02 7.13
N LEU A 86 -22.83 -9.49 6.95
CA LEU A 86 -22.53 -8.60 5.83
C LEU A 86 -22.68 -9.32 4.49
N PHE A 87 -22.23 -10.58 4.40
CA PHE A 87 -22.40 -11.38 3.21
C PHE A 87 -23.89 -11.52 2.83
N ARG A 88 -24.75 -11.89 3.78
CA ARG A 88 -26.19 -11.99 3.57
C ARG A 88 -26.79 -10.66 3.12
N ARG A 89 -26.44 -9.57 3.76
CA ARG A 89 -26.96 -8.23 3.47
C ARG A 89 -26.55 -7.76 2.07
N PHE A 90 -25.27 -7.87 1.74
CA PHE A 90 -24.77 -7.37 0.47
C PHE A 90 -25.15 -8.30 -0.70
N SER A 91 -25.26 -9.61 -0.50
CA SER A 91 -25.82 -10.51 -1.51
C SER A 91 -27.25 -10.09 -1.86
N TRP A 92 -28.09 -9.81 -0.86
CA TRP A 92 -29.44 -9.31 -1.09
C TRP A 92 -29.46 -7.94 -1.82
N LEU A 93 -28.61 -7.00 -1.39
CA LEU A 93 -28.51 -5.69 -2.04
C LEU A 93 -28.06 -5.77 -3.50
N ILE A 94 -27.09 -6.63 -3.79
CA ILE A 94 -26.57 -6.83 -5.14
C ILE A 94 -27.62 -7.49 -6.02
N ASP A 95 -28.36 -8.48 -5.52
CA ASP A 95 -29.49 -9.09 -6.23
C ASP A 95 -30.58 -8.04 -6.57
N LEU A 96 -30.88 -7.15 -5.61
CA LEU A 96 -31.89 -6.09 -5.80
C LEU A 96 -31.45 -5.00 -6.77
N GLN A 97 -30.20 -4.57 -6.68
CA GLN A 97 -29.68 -3.40 -7.42
C GLN A 97 -29.04 -3.79 -8.76
N LYS A 98 -28.63 -5.04 -8.92
CA LYS A 98 -27.94 -5.58 -10.11
C LYS A 98 -26.87 -4.63 -10.67
N PRO A 99 -25.85 -4.29 -9.84
CA PRO A 99 -24.80 -3.37 -10.28
C PRO A 99 -23.93 -4.02 -11.35
N ARG A 100 -23.55 -3.24 -12.36
CA ARG A 100 -22.59 -3.66 -13.39
C ARG A 100 -21.16 -3.60 -12.88
N CYS A 101 -20.89 -2.76 -11.87
CA CYS A 101 -19.58 -2.59 -11.25
C CYS A 101 -19.72 -2.22 -9.77
N ILE A 102 -18.79 -2.67 -8.93
CA ILE A 102 -18.75 -2.31 -7.52
C ILE A 102 -17.43 -1.57 -7.24
N ALA A 103 -17.49 -0.44 -6.53
CA ALA A 103 -16.33 0.35 -6.16
C ALA A 103 -16.13 0.33 -4.63
N ILE A 104 -14.91 0.00 -4.19
CA ILE A 104 -14.51 -0.08 -2.77
C ILE A 104 -13.16 0.60 -2.54
N PHE A 105 -12.82 0.87 -1.26
CA PHE A 105 -11.48 1.30 -0.91
C PHE A 105 -10.62 0.13 -0.45
N SER A 106 -9.38 0.04 -0.94
CA SER A 106 -8.39 -0.99 -0.61
C SER A 106 -8.84 -2.44 -0.87
N GLY A 107 -9.89 -2.89 -0.20
CA GLY A 107 -10.39 -4.27 -0.35
C GLY A 107 -9.73 -5.30 0.57
N THR A 108 -8.87 -4.87 1.51
CA THR A 108 -8.15 -5.79 2.41
C THR A 108 -8.80 -5.94 3.79
N ARG A 109 -9.74 -5.08 4.15
CA ARG A 109 -10.43 -5.16 5.46
C ARG A 109 -11.62 -6.09 5.38
N LEU A 110 -12.03 -6.62 6.53
CA LEU A 110 -13.15 -7.56 6.62
C LEU A 110 -14.44 -7.09 5.89
N PRO A 111 -14.91 -5.83 6.02
CA PRO A 111 -16.12 -5.44 5.31
C PRO A 111 -15.94 -5.45 3.78
N GLU A 112 -14.83 -4.95 3.28
CA GLU A 112 -14.53 -4.89 1.85
C GLU A 112 -14.22 -6.29 1.29
N GLU A 113 -13.62 -7.17 2.09
CA GLU A 113 -13.36 -8.57 1.70
C GLU A 113 -14.66 -9.33 1.43
N VAL A 114 -15.71 -9.06 2.19
CA VAL A 114 -17.06 -9.61 1.93
C VAL A 114 -17.55 -9.22 0.54
N ILE A 115 -17.39 -7.94 0.16
CA ILE A 115 -17.81 -7.44 -1.15
C ILE A 115 -17.03 -8.14 -2.28
N LYS A 116 -15.72 -8.28 -2.14
CA LYS A 116 -14.87 -9.00 -3.10
C LYS A 116 -15.31 -10.46 -3.28
N ASN A 117 -15.60 -11.13 -2.17
CA ASN A 117 -16.05 -12.54 -2.20
C ASN A 117 -17.36 -12.68 -2.96
N ILE A 118 -18.35 -11.81 -2.70
CA ILE A 118 -19.62 -11.80 -3.42
C ILE A 118 -19.42 -11.47 -4.89
N ALA A 119 -18.68 -10.41 -5.19
CA ALA A 119 -18.44 -9.95 -6.56
C ALA A 119 -17.74 -11.01 -7.41
N ARG A 120 -16.75 -11.72 -6.85
CA ARG A 120 -16.06 -12.84 -7.50
C ARG A 120 -17.03 -13.97 -7.87
N LYS A 121 -17.95 -14.34 -6.96
CA LYS A 121 -18.96 -15.38 -7.21
C LYS A 121 -19.97 -15.00 -8.29
N LEU A 122 -20.21 -13.71 -8.45
CA LEU A 122 -21.16 -13.18 -9.44
C LEU A 122 -20.48 -12.63 -10.71
N SER A 123 -19.16 -12.76 -10.82
CA SER A 123 -18.36 -12.20 -11.92
C SER A 123 -18.59 -10.70 -12.13
N ILE A 124 -18.85 -9.95 -11.05
CA ILE A 124 -19.01 -8.50 -11.09
C ILE A 124 -17.64 -7.86 -10.88
N PRO A 125 -17.17 -6.96 -11.76
CA PRO A 125 -15.90 -6.27 -11.58
C PRO A 125 -15.91 -5.39 -10.34
N VAL A 126 -14.77 -5.40 -9.62
CA VAL A 126 -14.55 -4.56 -8.45
C VAL A 126 -13.47 -3.54 -8.76
N VAL A 127 -13.80 -2.27 -8.62
CA VAL A 127 -12.83 -1.17 -8.68
C VAL A 127 -12.30 -0.88 -7.27
N HIS A 128 -11.00 -0.97 -7.13
CA HIS A 128 -10.28 -0.69 -5.90
C HIS A 128 -9.73 0.73 -5.91
N PHE A 129 -10.18 1.56 -4.97
CA PHE A 129 -9.63 2.90 -4.75
C PHE A 129 -8.61 2.88 -3.60
N GLU A 130 -7.52 3.63 -3.74
CA GLU A 130 -6.55 3.90 -2.67
C GLU A 130 -5.81 5.22 -2.96
N ASN A 131 -4.95 5.65 -2.05
CA ASN A 131 -3.97 6.69 -2.37
C ASN A 131 -3.17 6.24 -3.59
N GLY A 132 -2.88 7.16 -4.49
CA GLY A 132 -2.06 6.86 -5.66
C GLY A 132 -0.63 6.47 -5.29
N LEU A 133 0.03 5.82 -6.22
CA LEU A 133 1.43 5.43 -6.06
C LEU A 133 2.36 6.65 -6.15
N LEU A 134 1.98 7.67 -6.90
CA LEU A 134 2.63 8.98 -6.92
C LEU A 134 1.94 9.94 -5.95
N PRO A 135 2.66 10.95 -5.43
CA PRO A 135 2.07 12.01 -4.59
C PRO A 135 0.86 12.66 -5.25
N ASP A 136 -0.11 13.05 -4.42
CA ASP A 136 -1.33 13.75 -4.84
C ASP A 136 -2.14 13.08 -5.96
N THR A 137 -2.05 11.76 -6.10
CA THR A 137 -2.81 10.96 -7.07
C THR A 137 -3.74 9.96 -6.39
N THR A 138 -4.58 9.30 -7.17
CA THR A 138 -5.51 8.26 -6.72
C THR A 138 -5.31 6.98 -7.52
N THR A 139 -5.29 5.84 -6.84
CA THR A 139 -5.36 4.52 -7.47
C THR A 139 -6.80 4.19 -7.85
N PHE A 140 -6.98 3.68 -9.07
CA PHE A 140 -8.19 3.06 -9.61
C PHE A 140 -7.77 1.76 -10.30
N ASP A 141 -8.04 0.63 -9.68
CA ASP A 141 -7.52 -0.66 -10.16
C ASP A 141 -8.57 -1.77 -10.06
N LEU A 142 -8.61 -2.65 -11.04
CA LEU A 142 -9.58 -3.75 -11.12
C LEU A 142 -9.12 -5.03 -10.41
N LEU A 143 -7.84 -5.21 -10.20
CA LEU A 143 -7.29 -6.41 -9.56
C LEU A 143 -7.07 -6.22 -8.06
N GLY A 144 -6.70 -5.01 -7.64
CA GLY A 144 -6.43 -4.74 -6.24
C GLY A 144 -5.59 -3.50 -6.00
N VAL A 145 -4.91 -3.48 -4.85
CA VAL A 145 -4.00 -2.40 -4.46
C VAL A 145 -2.65 -2.98 -4.05
N ASN A 146 -1.62 -2.14 -4.02
CA ASN A 146 -0.27 -2.53 -3.58
C ASN A 146 0.29 -3.69 -4.43
N ALA A 147 0.72 -4.78 -3.80
CA ALA A 147 1.26 -5.95 -4.50
C ALA A 147 0.26 -6.65 -5.44
N SER A 148 -1.05 -6.47 -5.21
CA SER A 148 -2.12 -7.10 -5.99
C SER A 148 -2.66 -6.24 -7.12
N ASN A 149 -2.08 -5.07 -7.39
CA ASN A 149 -2.56 -4.19 -8.44
C ASN A 149 -2.21 -4.70 -9.85
N SER A 150 -2.85 -4.10 -10.86
CA SER A 150 -2.75 -4.49 -12.27
C SER A 150 -1.49 -4.03 -12.99
N LEU A 151 -0.56 -3.35 -12.32
CA LEU A 151 0.70 -2.92 -12.95
C LEU A 151 1.47 -4.11 -13.52
N PRO A 152 1.98 -4.05 -14.74
CA PRO A 152 2.88 -5.06 -15.30
C PRO A 152 4.13 -5.29 -14.42
N ARG A 153 4.59 -6.53 -14.34
CA ARG A 153 5.71 -6.94 -13.44
C ARG A 153 7.00 -7.25 -14.19
N THR A 154 7.12 -6.84 -15.44
CA THR A 154 8.32 -7.07 -16.25
C THR A 154 8.97 -5.75 -16.65
N ALA A 155 10.29 -5.67 -16.59
CA ALA A 155 11.06 -4.49 -17.02
C ALA A 155 10.84 -4.21 -18.51
N GLN A 156 10.76 -5.27 -19.33
CA GLN A 156 10.56 -5.15 -20.78
C GLN A 156 9.32 -4.34 -21.14
N PHE A 157 8.20 -4.55 -20.43
CA PHE A 157 6.98 -3.77 -20.65
C PHE A 157 7.25 -2.25 -20.57
N TYR A 158 8.01 -1.83 -19.57
CA TYR A 158 8.33 -0.41 -19.39
C TYR A 158 9.43 0.06 -20.35
N ALA A 159 10.36 -0.80 -20.72
CA ALA A 159 11.36 -0.49 -21.75
C ALA A 159 10.71 -0.18 -23.10
N ASP A 160 9.63 -0.89 -23.42
CA ASP A 160 8.88 -0.70 -24.68
C ASP A 160 7.85 0.45 -24.58
N TYR A 161 7.59 0.96 -23.37
CA TYR A 161 6.63 2.05 -23.19
C TYR A 161 7.15 3.35 -23.82
N THR A 162 6.35 3.88 -24.74
CA THR A 162 6.61 5.20 -25.35
C THR A 162 5.73 6.23 -24.67
N THR A 163 6.33 7.23 -24.05
CA THR A 163 5.60 8.30 -23.37
C THR A 163 4.80 9.11 -24.40
N THR A 164 3.52 9.33 -24.15
CA THR A 164 2.67 10.18 -25.00
C THR A 164 3.03 11.67 -24.86
N ASN A 165 3.83 12.05 -23.86
CA ASN A 165 4.26 13.40 -23.53
C ASN A 165 5.81 13.53 -23.65
N ALA A 166 6.36 13.26 -24.82
CA ALA A 166 7.81 13.30 -25.09
C ALA A 166 8.42 14.73 -25.07
N GLY A 167 7.96 15.63 -24.23
CA GLY A 167 8.45 17.02 -24.19
C GLY A 167 8.53 17.65 -22.80
N ASP A 168 7.82 17.12 -21.81
CA ASP A 168 7.96 17.60 -20.44
C ASP A 168 9.06 16.82 -19.75
N PRO A 169 10.19 17.45 -19.34
CA PRO A 169 11.04 16.85 -18.35
C PRO A 169 10.13 16.49 -17.17
N ILE A 170 10.33 15.29 -16.60
CA ILE A 170 9.61 14.90 -15.39
C ILE A 170 9.88 16.02 -14.39
N THR A 171 8.97 17.00 -14.33
CA THR A 171 9.02 18.01 -13.31
C THR A 171 8.96 17.23 -12.03
N GLU A 172 10.04 17.29 -11.23
CA GLU A 172 10.19 16.59 -9.97
C GLU A 172 8.84 16.61 -9.25
N PRO A 173 8.19 15.46 -9.03
CA PRO A 173 6.94 15.48 -8.31
C PRO A 173 7.28 16.07 -6.97
N LYS A 174 6.80 17.31 -6.70
CA LYS A 174 6.99 17.96 -5.41
C LYS A 174 6.44 17.02 -4.37
N LEU A 175 7.34 16.30 -3.69
CA LEU A 175 7.00 15.33 -2.65
C LEU A 175 6.31 16.12 -1.54
N VAL A 176 4.99 16.05 -1.53
CA VAL A 176 4.19 16.78 -0.55
C VAL A 176 4.41 16.17 0.81
N GLN A 177 4.97 16.94 1.73
CA GLN A 177 5.10 16.54 3.13
C GLN A 177 3.73 16.05 3.64
N ARG A 178 3.59 14.76 3.89
CA ARG A 178 2.39 14.22 4.52
C ARG A 178 2.30 14.82 5.93
N LYS A 179 1.38 15.77 6.14
CA LYS A 179 1.08 16.31 7.46
C LYS A 179 0.45 15.22 8.31
N PHE A 180 1.25 14.56 9.14
CA PHE A 180 0.75 13.59 10.11
C PHE A 180 0.11 14.31 11.30
N ASN A 181 -1.09 13.85 11.71
CA ASN A 181 -1.78 14.36 12.87
C ASN A 181 -0.93 14.13 14.14
N ARG A 182 -0.32 15.18 14.67
CA ARG A 182 0.53 15.20 15.87
C ARG A 182 -0.16 14.74 17.17
N ARG A 183 -1.48 14.51 17.17
CA ARG A 183 -2.27 14.26 18.37
C ARG A 183 -1.93 12.99 19.17
N LYS A 184 -1.09 12.08 18.68
CA LYS A 184 -0.72 10.83 19.38
C LYS A 184 0.73 10.73 19.84
N ARG A 185 1.52 11.80 19.75
CA ARG A 185 2.95 11.81 20.09
C ARG A 185 3.29 12.68 21.30
N LYS A 186 2.65 12.47 22.46
CA LYS A 186 3.09 13.16 23.70
C LYS A 186 4.43 12.64 24.29
N HIS A 187 4.95 11.52 23.79
CA HIS A 187 6.16 10.88 24.39
C HIS A 187 7.36 10.69 23.44
N ALA A 188 7.34 11.29 22.23
CA ALA A 188 8.42 11.10 21.26
C ALA A 188 9.56 12.15 21.37
N GLN A 189 9.61 12.92 22.46
CA GLN A 189 10.54 14.06 22.59
C GLN A 189 11.88 13.73 23.27
N HIS A 190 12.14 12.50 23.68
CA HIS A 190 13.30 12.20 24.54
C HIS A 190 14.39 11.31 23.95
N ALA A 191 14.33 10.93 22.67
CA ALA A 191 15.52 10.40 22.03
C ALA A 191 16.18 11.54 21.26
N ASN A 192 17.38 11.97 21.71
CA ASN A 192 18.22 12.94 21.02
C ASN A 192 18.72 12.35 19.69
N PHE A 193 17.88 12.34 18.66
CA PHE A 193 18.28 12.00 17.29
C PHE A 193 18.88 13.20 16.55
N HIS A 194 19.61 14.07 17.23
CA HIS A 194 20.33 15.21 16.64
C HIS A 194 21.70 14.79 16.10
N LEU A 195 21.81 13.58 15.62
CA LEU A 195 23.03 13.13 14.99
C LEU A 195 23.12 13.71 13.59
N GLU A 196 24.29 14.23 13.25
CA GLU A 196 24.65 14.48 11.86
C GLU A 196 24.52 13.16 11.09
N LEU A 197 24.01 13.22 9.85
CA LEU A 197 23.92 12.04 9.01
C LEU A 197 25.34 11.62 8.61
N PRO A 198 25.65 10.32 8.58
CA PRO A 198 26.90 9.83 8.05
C PRO A 198 27.03 10.23 6.57
N LYS A 199 28.26 10.37 6.09
CA LYS A 199 28.55 10.77 4.71
C LYS A 199 28.05 9.71 3.70
N LYS A 200 28.10 8.44 4.06
CA LYS A 200 27.72 7.29 3.24
C LYS A 200 26.72 6.43 4.00
N PHE A 201 25.48 6.32 3.49
CA PHE A 201 24.47 5.52 4.17
C PHE A 201 23.35 5.03 3.26
N ILE A 202 22.76 3.92 3.68
CA ILE A 202 21.54 3.36 3.13
C ILE A 202 20.37 3.73 4.05
N PHE A 203 19.31 4.30 3.48
CA PHE A 203 18.11 4.66 4.23
C PHE A 203 17.16 3.47 4.37
N VAL A 204 16.62 3.25 5.60
CA VAL A 204 15.69 2.15 5.91
C VAL A 204 14.44 2.71 6.60
N PRO A 205 13.33 2.89 5.89
CA PRO A 205 12.06 3.29 6.49
C PRO A 205 11.38 2.08 7.15
N PHE A 206 11.24 2.11 8.47
CA PHE A 206 10.41 1.14 9.20
C PHE A 206 8.93 1.37 8.89
N GLN A 207 8.16 0.29 8.85
CA GLN A 207 6.75 0.29 8.54
C GLN A 207 5.91 -0.04 9.78
N VAL A 208 4.61 0.23 9.72
CA VAL A 208 3.69 -0.12 10.81
C VAL A 208 3.49 -1.63 10.84
N LEU A 209 3.80 -2.27 11.96
CA LEU A 209 3.79 -3.73 12.11
C LEU A 209 2.47 -4.41 11.72
N PHE A 210 1.34 -3.76 11.99
CA PHE A 210 -0.01 -4.27 11.66
C PHE A 210 -0.58 -3.70 10.35
N ASP A 211 0.26 -3.15 9.47
CA ASP A 211 -0.15 -2.77 8.11
C ASP A 211 -0.32 -4.02 7.22
N SER A 212 -1.24 -3.92 6.26
CA SER A 212 -1.45 -4.97 5.27
C SER A 212 -0.20 -5.28 4.45
N GLN A 213 0.64 -4.29 4.22
CA GLN A 213 1.90 -4.46 3.49
C GLN A 213 2.85 -5.39 4.23
N VAL A 214 2.98 -5.25 5.55
CA VAL A 214 3.84 -6.13 6.36
C VAL A 214 3.20 -7.51 6.54
N LEU A 215 1.91 -7.56 6.88
CA LEU A 215 1.25 -8.82 7.22
C LEU A 215 0.98 -9.73 6.01
N LEU A 216 0.62 -9.15 4.85
CA LEU A 216 0.24 -9.90 3.64
C LEU A 216 1.37 -9.99 2.61
N ASN A 217 2.11 -8.89 2.44
CA ASN A 217 3.02 -8.69 1.33
C ASN A 217 4.51 -8.75 1.74
N SER A 218 4.82 -9.29 2.90
CA SER A 218 6.20 -9.52 3.33
C SER A 218 6.38 -10.98 3.74
N PRO A 219 6.79 -11.86 2.82
CA PRO A 219 6.87 -13.29 3.09
C PRO A 219 7.96 -13.64 4.12
N ASN A 220 9.13 -13.02 4.02
CA ASN A 220 10.34 -13.41 4.74
C ASN A 220 10.59 -12.56 6.01
N ILE A 221 10.00 -11.37 6.10
CA ILE A 221 10.19 -10.43 7.22
C ILE A 221 8.82 -10.04 7.77
N LYS A 222 8.52 -10.43 9.00
CA LYS A 222 7.21 -10.18 9.63
C LYS A 222 7.22 -9.04 10.63
N THR A 223 8.41 -8.62 11.07
CA THR A 223 8.57 -7.57 12.07
C THR A 223 9.69 -6.60 11.68
N MET A 224 9.64 -5.39 12.23
CA MET A 224 10.72 -4.42 12.04
C MET A 224 12.03 -4.85 12.74
N ARG A 225 11.94 -5.73 13.76
CA ARG A 225 13.14 -6.34 14.38
C ARG A 225 13.81 -7.35 13.44
N GLU A 226 13.03 -8.13 12.72
CA GLU A 226 13.60 -9.02 11.68
C GLU A 226 14.24 -8.20 10.55
N LEU A 227 13.63 -7.07 10.15
CA LEU A 227 14.26 -6.15 9.20
C LEU A 227 15.58 -5.59 9.76
N TYR A 228 15.59 -5.19 11.04
CA TYR A 228 16.82 -4.75 11.71
C TYR A 228 17.88 -5.85 11.68
N ASN A 229 17.54 -7.08 12.01
CA ASN A 229 18.48 -8.20 11.99
C ASN A 229 19.06 -8.47 10.58
N TRP A 230 18.27 -8.23 9.52
CA TRP A 230 18.77 -8.37 8.15
C TRP A 230 19.78 -7.27 7.79
N ILE A 231 19.49 -6.02 8.12
CA ILE A 231 20.44 -4.92 7.86
C ILE A 231 21.68 -5.02 8.77
N GLU A 232 21.52 -5.48 9.99
CA GLU A 232 22.65 -5.74 10.89
C GLU A 232 23.55 -6.85 10.37
N PHE A 233 22.98 -7.97 9.94
CA PHE A 233 23.74 -9.02 9.28
C PHE A 233 24.52 -8.48 8.07
N SER A 234 23.88 -7.64 7.27
CA SER A 234 24.52 -7.05 6.07
C SER A 234 25.67 -6.12 6.43
N ILE A 235 25.50 -5.27 7.44
CA ILE A 235 26.56 -4.30 7.82
C ILE A 235 27.73 -4.97 8.52
N LEU A 236 27.50 -6.06 9.26
CA LEU A 236 28.58 -6.85 9.89
C LEU A 236 29.42 -7.63 8.86
N ASN A 237 28.85 -7.93 7.68
CA ASN A 237 29.54 -8.59 6.57
C ASN A 237 29.91 -7.62 5.43
N CYS A 238 29.79 -6.31 5.67
CA CYS A 238 30.14 -5.29 4.69
C CYS A 238 31.62 -5.00 4.74
N THR A 239 32.27 -4.99 3.57
CA THR A 239 33.71 -4.68 3.40
C THR A 239 34.02 -3.20 3.50
N ASP A 240 33.02 -2.33 3.35
CA ASP A 240 33.15 -0.88 3.49
C ASP A 240 32.77 -0.45 4.91
N ASP A 241 33.77 -0.16 5.72
CA ASP A 241 33.58 0.27 7.11
C ASP A 241 32.98 1.68 7.25
N SER A 242 33.02 2.49 6.20
CA SER A 242 32.42 3.84 6.18
C SER A 242 30.91 3.82 5.95
N LEU A 243 30.36 2.72 5.45
CA LEU A 243 28.95 2.59 5.18
C LEU A 243 28.14 2.43 6.48
N HIS A 244 27.00 3.13 6.54
CA HIS A 244 26.04 3.08 7.64
C HIS A 244 24.64 2.74 7.14
N PHE A 245 23.76 2.30 8.03
CA PHE A 245 22.33 2.34 7.82
C PHE A 245 21.70 3.48 8.64
N VAL A 246 20.77 4.21 8.05
CA VAL A 246 19.95 5.19 8.75
C VAL A 246 18.51 4.73 8.76
N VAL A 247 18.00 4.38 9.93
CA VAL A 247 16.64 3.88 10.14
C VAL A 247 15.71 5.01 10.56
N LYS A 248 14.51 5.02 10.02
CA LYS A 248 13.44 5.92 10.46
C LYS A 248 12.21 5.16 10.86
N GLU A 249 11.78 5.30 12.11
CA GLU A 249 10.52 4.73 12.59
C GLU A 249 9.31 5.38 11.90
N HIS A 250 8.30 4.56 11.61
CA HIS A 250 7.07 5.09 11.03
C HIS A 250 6.29 5.93 12.05
N PRO A 251 5.88 7.17 11.69
CA PRO A 251 5.25 8.10 12.65
C PRO A 251 3.91 7.59 13.25
N SER A 252 3.25 6.65 12.61
CA SER A 252 1.99 6.05 13.08
C SER A 252 2.17 4.69 13.75
N ASP A 253 3.39 4.16 13.85
CA ASP A 253 3.63 2.93 14.59
C ASP A 253 3.58 3.22 16.10
N PRO A 254 2.76 2.51 16.88
CA PRO A 254 2.75 2.63 18.33
C PRO A 254 3.97 1.96 18.98
N HIS A 255 4.61 1.03 18.30
CA HIS A 255 5.81 0.34 18.79
C HIS A 255 7.01 1.28 18.81
N ARG A 256 7.92 1.04 19.75
CA ARG A 256 9.19 1.72 19.90
C ARG A 256 10.30 0.68 19.90
N TYR A 257 11.42 1.08 19.34
CA TYR A 257 12.57 0.21 19.16
C TYR A 257 13.78 0.79 19.92
N THR A 258 13.54 1.36 21.12
CA THR A 258 14.54 2.08 21.93
C THR A 258 15.75 1.23 22.28
N ASP A 259 15.56 -0.06 22.43
CA ASP A 259 16.61 -1.04 22.65
C ASP A 259 17.55 -1.23 21.44
N LEU A 260 17.11 -0.84 20.25
CA LEU A 260 17.91 -0.94 19.02
C LEU A 260 18.71 0.34 18.73
N TYR A 261 18.42 1.47 19.41
CA TYR A 261 19.02 2.77 19.05
C TYR A 261 20.53 2.83 19.15
N HIS A 262 21.14 2.06 20.06
CA HIS A 262 22.57 2.03 20.30
C HIS A 262 23.14 0.61 20.21
N HIS A 263 22.40 -0.31 19.64
CA HIS A 263 22.80 -1.72 19.57
C HIS A 263 23.98 -1.93 18.62
N ASN A 264 23.97 -1.24 17.48
CA ASN A 264 25.05 -1.28 16.50
C ASN A 264 25.46 0.14 16.10
N PRO A 265 26.74 0.54 16.24
CA PRO A 265 27.19 1.91 15.97
C PRO A 265 27.06 2.32 14.49
N ARG A 266 27.03 1.37 13.57
CA ARG A 266 26.83 1.60 12.13
C ARG A 266 25.35 1.59 11.71
N ILE A 267 24.38 1.43 12.65
CA ILE A 267 22.95 1.51 12.42
C ILE A 267 22.36 2.63 13.27
N MET A 268 22.10 3.75 12.64
CA MET A 268 21.67 4.98 13.32
C MET A 268 20.16 5.19 13.13
N PHE A 269 19.48 5.70 14.14
CA PHE A 269 18.08 6.11 14.05
C PHE A 269 17.96 7.61 13.84
N SER A 270 17.04 8.03 12.95
CA SER A 270 16.83 9.44 12.62
C SER A 270 15.36 9.79 12.55
N ASN A 271 15.02 11.00 13.01
CA ASN A 271 13.70 11.60 12.88
C ASN A 271 13.61 12.68 11.78
N LYS A 272 14.69 12.87 11.01
CA LYS A 272 14.75 13.81 9.90
C LYS A 272 13.64 13.54 8.88
N ASN A 273 13.37 14.50 8.00
CA ASN A 273 12.37 14.34 6.95
C ASN A 273 12.71 13.14 6.06
N THR A 274 11.70 12.39 5.63
CA THR A 274 11.89 11.24 4.74
C THR A 274 12.51 11.65 3.42
N GLN A 275 12.10 12.78 2.85
CA GLN A 275 12.67 13.31 1.63
C GLN A 275 14.18 13.61 1.81
N GLU A 276 14.56 14.32 2.89
CA GLU A 276 15.96 14.60 3.19
C GLU A 276 16.79 13.30 3.33
N LEU A 277 16.21 12.27 3.96
CA LEU A 277 16.90 10.99 4.12
C LEU A 277 17.07 10.27 2.76
N ILE A 278 16.08 10.32 1.88
CA ILE A 278 16.19 9.77 0.52
C ILE A 278 17.25 10.55 -0.25
N GLU A 279 17.17 11.88 -0.28
CA GLU A 279 18.09 12.76 -1.05
C GLU A 279 19.55 12.49 -0.71
N LYS A 280 19.84 12.36 0.59
CA LYS A 280 21.22 12.20 1.09
C LYS A 280 21.72 10.75 1.12
N SER A 281 20.84 9.76 0.98
CA SER A 281 21.22 8.35 0.97
C SER A 281 21.84 7.91 -0.36
N ASP A 282 22.71 6.91 -0.32
CA ASP A 282 23.26 6.24 -1.51
C ASP A 282 22.25 5.25 -2.10
N ALA A 283 21.46 4.62 -1.24
CA ALA A 283 20.39 3.69 -1.62
C ALA A 283 19.30 3.63 -0.54
N VAL A 284 18.22 2.92 -0.85
CA VAL A 284 17.11 2.68 0.08
C VAL A 284 16.80 1.19 0.18
N VAL A 285 16.68 0.67 1.40
CA VAL A 285 16.18 -0.69 1.68
C VAL A 285 14.79 -0.59 2.26
N THR A 286 13.82 -1.24 1.66
CA THR A 286 12.43 -1.24 2.15
C THR A 286 11.76 -2.60 1.97
N LEU A 287 10.76 -2.92 2.78
CA LEU A 287 9.95 -4.10 2.50
C LEU A 287 9.11 -3.86 1.23
N ASN A 288 8.16 -2.95 1.30
CA ASN A 288 7.23 -2.64 0.21
C ASN A 288 6.53 -1.29 0.43
N SER A 289 7.23 -0.35 1.07
CA SER A 289 6.72 0.99 1.38
C SER A 289 6.59 1.84 0.11
N SER A 290 5.65 2.78 0.11
CA SER A 290 5.60 3.85 -0.92
C SER A 290 6.87 4.69 -0.99
N VAL A 291 7.68 4.71 0.07
CA VAL A 291 9.01 5.33 0.07
C VAL A 291 9.90 4.75 -1.04
N GLY A 292 9.73 3.47 -1.40
CA GLY A 292 10.46 2.89 -2.53
C GLY A 292 10.17 3.59 -3.85
N ILE A 293 8.91 3.92 -4.15
CA ILE A 293 8.55 4.69 -5.36
C ILE A 293 9.05 6.13 -5.25
N GLU A 294 8.93 6.76 -4.08
CA GLU A 294 9.46 8.10 -3.84
C GLU A 294 10.98 8.13 -4.09
N SER A 295 11.69 7.07 -3.71
CA SER A 295 13.13 6.92 -3.94
C SER A 295 13.48 6.70 -5.41
N LEU A 296 12.68 5.93 -6.15
CA LEU A 296 12.86 5.77 -7.60
C LEU A 296 12.69 7.09 -8.36
N VAL A 297 11.68 7.89 -7.98
CA VAL A 297 11.47 9.24 -8.55
C VAL A 297 12.68 10.14 -8.33
N MET A 298 13.42 9.93 -7.23
CA MET A 298 14.65 10.67 -6.90
C MET A 298 15.92 9.99 -7.42
N GLY A 299 15.80 9.01 -8.32
CA GLY A 299 16.92 8.32 -8.96
C GLY A 299 17.74 7.43 -8.02
N LYS A 300 17.19 7.02 -6.88
CA LYS A 300 17.91 6.18 -5.91
C LYS A 300 17.78 4.70 -6.23
N ARG A 301 18.84 3.93 -5.99
CA ARG A 301 18.78 2.47 -5.99
C ARG A 301 17.88 2.00 -4.84
N VAL A 302 16.97 1.07 -5.12
CA VAL A 302 16.00 0.57 -4.14
C VAL A 302 16.08 -0.95 -4.03
N PHE A 303 16.42 -1.44 -2.84
CA PHE A 303 16.35 -2.84 -2.49
C PHE A 303 14.98 -3.13 -1.88
N VAL A 304 14.26 -4.11 -2.44
CA VAL A 304 12.88 -4.44 -2.05
C VAL A 304 12.84 -5.85 -1.46
N LEU A 305 12.51 -5.94 -0.17
CA LEU A 305 12.56 -7.19 0.60
C LEU A 305 11.20 -7.88 0.74
N GLY A 306 10.16 -7.31 0.13
CA GLY A 306 8.80 -7.85 0.16
C GLY A 306 8.12 -7.71 -1.19
N LEU A 307 6.87 -8.18 -1.25
CA LEU A 307 6.06 -8.09 -2.46
C LEU A 307 5.60 -6.63 -2.64
N ALA A 308 6.08 -5.98 -3.66
CA ALA A 308 5.67 -4.63 -4.03
C ALA A 308 5.36 -4.55 -5.54
N CYS A 309 4.48 -3.65 -5.93
CA CYS A 309 4.16 -3.47 -7.34
C CYS A 309 5.34 -2.96 -8.18
N TYR A 310 6.32 -2.39 -7.54
CA TYR A 310 7.57 -1.89 -8.13
C TYR A 310 8.78 -2.81 -7.87
N ALA A 311 8.58 -3.98 -7.25
CA ALA A 311 9.63 -4.99 -7.08
C ALA A 311 9.90 -5.70 -8.43
N ILE A 312 10.52 -4.98 -9.36
CA ILE A 312 10.77 -5.41 -10.74
C ILE A 312 12.27 -5.33 -10.98
N LYS A 313 12.89 -6.48 -11.30
CA LYS A 313 14.32 -6.54 -11.61
C LYS A 313 14.65 -5.61 -12.80
N GLY A 314 15.65 -4.77 -12.63
CA GLY A 314 16.03 -3.71 -13.58
C GLY A 314 15.46 -2.32 -13.21
N ILE A 315 14.30 -2.25 -12.55
CA ILE A 315 13.75 -1.01 -11.97
C ILE A 315 14.18 -0.87 -10.52
N THR A 316 14.07 -1.98 -9.77
CA THR A 316 14.57 -2.12 -8.40
C THR A 316 15.42 -3.38 -8.29
N THR A 317 16.00 -3.60 -7.12
CA THR A 317 16.67 -4.85 -6.76
C THR A 317 15.80 -5.61 -5.77
N PRO A 318 14.92 -6.54 -6.22
CA PRO A 318 14.23 -7.46 -5.31
C PRO A 318 15.23 -8.36 -4.61
N VAL A 319 15.04 -8.59 -3.32
CA VAL A 319 15.95 -9.37 -2.46
C VAL A 319 15.13 -10.32 -1.59
N GLU A 320 15.46 -11.60 -1.60
CA GLU A 320 14.69 -12.66 -0.93
C GLU A 320 15.34 -13.19 0.35
N SER A 321 16.62 -12.88 0.59
CA SER A 321 17.35 -13.35 1.76
C SER A 321 18.31 -12.30 2.32
N LYS A 322 18.68 -12.45 3.60
CA LYS A 322 19.70 -11.59 4.23
C LYS A 322 21.08 -11.75 3.61
N TYR A 323 21.39 -12.93 3.06
CA TYR A 323 22.66 -13.20 2.37
C TYR A 323 22.73 -12.43 1.06
N GLU A 324 21.65 -12.47 0.29
CA GLU A 324 21.54 -11.71 -0.96
C GLU A 324 21.59 -10.19 -0.68
N LEU A 325 20.90 -9.71 0.38
CA LEU A 325 21.00 -8.31 0.78
C LEU A 325 22.45 -7.91 1.08
N SER A 326 23.15 -8.73 1.86
CA SER A 326 24.57 -8.52 2.20
C SER A 326 25.46 -8.46 0.96
N GLN A 327 25.27 -9.38 0.02
CA GLN A 327 26.00 -9.37 -1.25
C GLN A 327 25.73 -8.10 -2.05
N GLN A 328 24.45 -7.73 -2.24
CA GLN A 328 24.05 -6.54 -2.99
C GLN A 328 24.54 -5.24 -2.35
N ILE A 329 24.71 -5.20 -1.03
CA ILE A 329 25.28 -4.06 -0.30
C ILE A 329 26.79 -3.96 -0.55
N ASN A 330 27.51 -5.07 -0.57
CA ASN A 330 28.93 -5.07 -0.94
C ASN A 330 29.17 -4.66 -2.41
N GLU A 331 28.17 -4.87 -3.27
CA GLU A 331 28.15 -4.45 -4.67
C GLU A 331 27.46 -3.10 -4.90
N LEU A 332 27.33 -2.27 -3.87
CA LEU A 332 26.56 -1.01 -3.94
C LEU A 332 27.11 -0.06 -4.99
N GLU A 333 28.43 0.09 -5.07
CA GLU A 333 29.09 1.03 -6.01
C GLU A 333 29.11 0.52 -7.45
N SER A 334 29.15 -0.78 -7.66
CA SER A 334 29.19 -1.39 -9.00
C SER A 334 27.82 -1.49 -9.68
N GLY A 335 26.74 -1.48 -8.86
CA GLY A 335 25.37 -1.62 -9.34
C GLY A 335 24.77 -0.29 -9.81
N GLN A 336 24.75 -0.06 -11.12
CA GLN A 336 24.10 1.11 -11.69
C GLN A 336 22.57 0.96 -11.76
N VAL A 337 21.86 2.04 -11.48
CA VAL A 337 20.41 2.15 -11.72
C VAL A 337 20.20 2.55 -13.18
N ASP A 338 19.41 1.77 -13.90
CA ASP A 338 18.96 2.20 -15.23
C ASP A 338 17.91 3.31 -15.09
N LEU A 339 18.40 4.55 -15.02
CA LEU A 339 17.56 5.74 -14.90
C LEU A 339 16.59 5.89 -16.07
N SER A 340 16.95 5.44 -17.27
CA SER A 340 16.05 5.48 -18.42
C SER A 340 14.83 4.59 -18.20
N LEU A 341 15.06 3.37 -17.75
CA LEU A 341 14.01 2.41 -17.43
C LEU A 341 13.15 2.88 -16.24
N VAL A 342 13.77 3.39 -15.18
CA VAL A 342 13.07 3.97 -14.03
C VAL A 342 12.19 5.14 -14.46
N ASN A 343 12.69 6.03 -15.30
CA ASN A 343 11.93 7.17 -15.82
C ASN A 343 10.72 6.71 -16.65
N LYS A 344 10.84 5.67 -17.46
CA LYS A 344 9.73 5.09 -18.21
C LYS A 344 8.68 4.46 -17.29
N PHE A 345 9.12 3.78 -16.23
CA PHE A 345 8.21 3.26 -15.20
C PHE A 345 7.43 4.40 -14.51
N VAL A 346 8.10 5.45 -14.09
CA VAL A 346 7.47 6.62 -13.43
C VAL A 346 6.53 7.35 -14.40
N ALA A 347 6.92 7.49 -15.68
CA ALA A 347 6.08 8.06 -16.71
C ALA A 347 4.79 7.23 -16.90
N TYR A 348 4.91 5.90 -16.97
CA TYR A 348 3.74 5.02 -17.03
C TYR A 348 2.81 5.19 -15.83
N LEU A 349 3.36 5.31 -14.62
CA LEU A 349 2.55 5.59 -13.42
C LEU A 349 1.79 6.92 -13.56
N LYS A 350 2.45 7.97 -14.06
CA LYS A 350 1.88 9.32 -14.23
C LYS A 350 0.82 9.35 -15.34
N ASP A 351 1.14 8.82 -16.50
CA ASP A 351 0.34 9.00 -17.72
C ASP A 351 -0.81 8.00 -17.83
N VAL A 352 -0.60 6.77 -17.31
CA VAL A 352 -1.52 5.66 -17.53
C VAL A 352 -2.16 5.16 -16.24
N TYR A 353 -1.40 4.92 -15.19
CA TYR A 353 -1.91 4.20 -14.03
C TYR A 353 -2.62 5.08 -13.01
N CYS A 354 -2.00 6.15 -12.57
CA CYS A 354 -2.53 7.01 -11.51
C CYS A 354 -3.61 7.97 -12.05
N ILE A 355 -4.72 8.05 -11.35
CA ILE A 355 -5.69 9.14 -11.60
C ILE A 355 -5.09 10.42 -11.00
N PRO A 356 -4.98 11.51 -11.79
CA PRO A 356 -4.54 12.80 -11.27
C PRO A 356 -5.40 13.28 -10.11
N VAL A 357 -4.79 13.99 -9.18
CA VAL A 357 -5.39 14.55 -7.96
C VAL A 357 -5.76 13.49 -6.92
N ALA A 358 -5.47 13.78 -5.67
CA ALA A 358 -5.80 12.92 -4.54
C ALA A 358 -7.33 12.84 -4.31
N TRP A 359 -7.83 11.66 -4.01
CA TRP A 359 -9.26 11.38 -3.79
C TRP A 359 -9.90 12.27 -2.70
N ASN A 360 -9.12 12.74 -1.74
CA ASN A 360 -9.61 13.59 -0.64
C ASN A 360 -9.71 15.10 -1.01
N LYS A 361 -9.27 15.47 -2.22
CA LYS A 361 -9.35 16.84 -2.78
C LYS A 361 -9.75 16.80 -4.25
N PRO A 362 -10.83 16.10 -4.64
CA PRO A 362 -11.20 15.92 -6.04
C PRO A 362 -11.56 17.26 -6.69
N ASN A 363 -11.16 17.42 -7.95
CA ASN A 363 -11.51 18.56 -8.81
C ASN A 363 -12.09 18.04 -10.15
N GLN A 364 -12.32 18.95 -11.12
CA GLN A 364 -12.89 18.56 -12.41
C GLN A 364 -11.99 17.59 -13.19
N VAL A 365 -10.68 17.81 -13.20
CA VAL A 365 -9.72 16.90 -13.85
C VAL A 365 -9.84 15.47 -13.31
N HIS A 366 -9.93 15.34 -11.98
CA HIS A 366 -10.13 14.04 -11.32
C HIS A 366 -11.43 13.35 -11.76
N LEU A 367 -12.52 14.11 -11.89
CA LEU A 367 -13.82 13.59 -12.33
C LEU A 367 -13.79 13.14 -13.79
N ASP A 368 -13.12 13.87 -14.66
CA ASP A 368 -13.02 13.56 -16.10
C ASP A 368 -12.25 12.24 -16.31
N TYR A 369 -11.11 12.08 -15.61
CA TYR A 369 -10.35 10.83 -15.64
C TYR A 369 -11.16 9.65 -15.10
N LEU A 370 -11.85 9.82 -13.97
CA LEU A 370 -12.71 8.77 -13.42
C LEU A 370 -13.86 8.41 -14.34
N SER A 371 -14.49 9.41 -14.95
CA SER A 371 -15.57 9.20 -15.92
C SER A 371 -15.11 8.32 -17.08
N LYS A 372 -13.92 8.64 -17.65
CA LYS A 372 -13.31 7.85 -18.72
C LYS A 372 -13.02 6.40 -18.27
N ARG A 373 -12.43 6.22 -17.07
CA ARG A 373 -12.10 4.89 -16.53
C ARG A 373 -13.35 4.06 -16.25
N PHE A 374 -14.38 4.62 -15.63
CA PHE A 374 -15.63 3.90 -15.41
C PHE A 374 -16.34 3.53 -16.71
N LYS A 375 -16.33 4.42 -17.73
CA LYS A 375 -16.87 4.08 -19.06
C LYS A 375 -16.17 2.86 -19.66
N GLN A 376 -14.83 2.79 -19.57
CA GLN A 376 -14.06 1.62 -20.03
C GLN A 376 -14.52 0.34 -19.32
N VAL A 377 -14.63 0.36 -17.98
CA VAL A 377 -15.08 -0.80 -17.19
C VAL A 377 -16.52 -1.22 -17.56
N LEU A 378 -17.41 -0.27 -17.73
CA LEU A 378 -18.80 -0.55 -18.06
C LEU A 378 -18.98 -1.08 -19.50
N ASN A 379 -18.19 -0.57 -20.46
CA ASN A 379 -18.26 -1.01 -21.86
C ASN A 379 -17.61 -2.39 -22.09
N SER A 380 -16.63 -2.78 -21.27
CA SER A 380 -16.02 -4.12 -21.37
C SER A 380 -16.96 -5.27 -20.94
N GLN A 381 -18.19 -4.96 -20.51
CA GLN A 381 -19.21 -5.91 -20.05
C GLN A 381 -20.45 -5.97 -20.96
N SER A 382 -20.50 -5.15 -21.97
CA SER A 382 -21.49 -5.24 -23.04
C SER A 382 -20.96 -6.12 -24.15
#